data_5b3b562356977abab2d6b5d9a7fe78b0
#
_entry.id   5b3b562356977abab2d6b5d9a7fe78b0
#
_cell.length_a   1.000
_cell.length_b   1.000
_cell.length_c   1.000
_cell.angle_alpha   90.00
_cell.angle_beta   90.00
_cell.angle_gamma   90.00
#
_symmetry.space_group_name_H-M   'P 1'
#
loop_
_entity.id
_entity.type
_entity.pdbx_description
1 polymer ?
#
loop_
_entity_poly.entity_id
_entity_poly.type
_entity_poly.pdbx_seq_one_letter_code
_entity_poly.pdbx_strand_id
1 'polypeptide(L)'
;MIRTQDKVETGIDSLDKLLSGGLPSGKLSLIYGEATSGKTTLVFATVTNHLAERKAAKCVFIDSDNKLKMDRVMEIAEHRNSSILNRVHLFIPHTFQEQEETLEHLPRLELFDLVVLDSVTGLYRPETGGEEKTFRVNKELNRQLGYMAELAETTGACFILTGQVRSILDFNQVEPVSPRLLSYWSSLI
;
A
#
# COMPACT_ATOMS: atom_id res chain seq x y z
N MET A 1 -4.22 13.65 -24.36
CA MET A 1 -3.99 12.23 -24.69
C MET A 1 -4.23 11.45 -23.43
N ILE A 2 -5.32 10.70 -23.32
CA ILE A 2 -5.60 9.80 -22.20
C ILE A 2 -4.54 8.70 -22.31
N ARG A 3 -3.54 8.70 -21.40
CA ARG A 3 -2.64 7.56 -21.27
C ARG A 3 -3.53 6.36 -20.96
N THR A 4 -3.49 5.33 -21.79
CA THR A 4 -3.97 4.00 -21.43
C THR A 4 -3.42 3.73 -20.04
N GLN A 5 -4.30 3.45 -19.07
CA GLN A 5 -3.90 3.22 -17.69
C GLN A 5 -2.86 2.10 -17.67
N ASP A 6 -1.58 2.46 -17.56
CA ASP A 6 -0.52 1.49 -17.33
C ASP A 6 -0.86 0.73 -16.05
N LYS A 7 -0.66 -0.56 -16.06
CA LYS A 7 -0.88 -1.42 -14.89
C LYS A 7 0.46 -1.91 -14.36
N VAL A 8 0.52 -2.15 -13.09
CA VAL A 8 1.65 -2.76 -12.40
C VAL A 8 1.34 -4.24 -12.21
N GLU A 9 2.05 -5.10 -12.93
CA GLU A 9 1.91 -6.55 -12.78
C GLU A 9 2.46 -7.01 -11.43
N THR A 10 1.74 -7.91 -10.78
CA THR A 10 2.16 -8.48 -9.49
C THR A 10 3.29 -9.49 -9.65
N GLY A 11 3.48 -10.01 -10.86
CA GLY A 11 4.39 -11.10 -11.17
C GLY A 11 3.83 -12.48 -10.82
N ILE A 12 2.54 -12.55 -10.53
CA ILE A 12 1.78 -13.79 -10.30
C ILE A 12 0.73 -13.90 -11.40
N ASP A 13 0.98 -14.73 -12.41
CA ASP A 13 0.18 -14.83 -13.63
C ASP A 13 -1.32 -15.00 -13.38
N SER A 14 -1.69 -15.83 -12.39
CA SER A 14 -3.09 -16.08 -12.07
C SER A 14 -3.78 -14.85 -11.49
N LEU A 15 -3.07 -14.08 -10.67
CA LEU A 15 -3.57 -12.86 -10.07
C LEU A 15 -3.63 -11.74 -11.12
N ASP A 16 -2.61 -11.60 -11.95
CA ASP A 16 -2.56 -10.61 -13.00
C ASP A 16 -3.67 -10.82 -14.04
N LYS A 17 -3.99 -12.08 -14.39
CA LYS A 17 -5.16 -12.42 -15.20
C LYS A 17 -6.47 -12.02 -14.53
N LEU A 18 -6.63 -12.28 -13.23
CA LEU A 18 -7.81 -11.87 -12.47
C LEU A 18 -7.98 -10.36 -12.43
N LEU A 19 -6.88 -9.64 -12.29
CA LEU A 19 -6.82 -8.16 -12.28
C LEU A 19 -6.80 -7.55 -13.70
N SER A 20 -6.97 -8.37 -14.74
CA SER A 20 -6.94 -7.93 -16.14
C SER A 20 -5.66 -7.20 -16.51
N GLY A 21 -4.52 -7.67 -16.00
CA GLY A 21 -3.18 -7.16 -16.30
C GLY A 21 -2.48 -6.44 -15.14
N GLY A 22 -2.95 -6.61 -13.90
CA GLY A 22 -2.30 -6.07 -12.71
C GLY A 22 -3.01 -4.87 -12.05
N LEU A 23 -2.32 -4.21 -11.15
CA LEU A 23 -2.83 -3.08 -10.35
C LEU A 23 -2.83 -1.78 -11.18
N PRO A 24 -3.89 -0.96 -11.09
CA PRO A 24 -4.00 0.25 -11.90
C PRO A 24 -3.03 1.35 -11.42
N SER A 25 -2.28 1.95 -12.35
CA SER A 25 -1.53 3.18 -12.09
C SER A 25 -2.47 4.38 -11.94
N GLY A 26 -2.03 5.38 -11.19
CA GLY A 26 -2.83 6.58 -10.91
C GLY A 26 -4.01 6.34 -9.96
N LYS A 27 -4.02 5.24 -9.23
CA LYS A 27 -5.09 4.87 -8.28
C LYS A 27 -4.54 4.19 -7.04
N LEU A 28 -5.40 4.12 -6.01
CA LEU A 28 -5.17 3.35 -4.81
C LEU A 28 -5.77 1.94 -4.98
N SER A 29 -4.97 0.92 -4.69
CA SER A 29 -5.42 -0.48 -4.57
C SER A 29 -5.24 -0.94 -3.14
N LEU A 30 -6.28 -1.49 -2.51
CA LEU A 30 -6.22 -2.03 -1.16
C LEU A 30 -6.24 -3.55 -1.20
N ILE A 31 -5.16 -4.16 -0.72
CA ILE A 31 -5.05 -5.59 -0.46
C ILE A 31 -5.38 -5.82 1.01
N TYR A 32 -6.45 -6.52 1.30
CA TYR A 32 -6.89 -6.74 2.67
C TYR A 32 -7.07 -8.21 2.99
N GLY A 33 -6.95 -8.55 4.27
CA GLY A 33 -7.10 -9.94 4.73
C GLY A 33 -6.63 -10.11 6.17
N GLU A 34 -6.75 -11.32 6.69
CA GLU A 34 -6.34 -11.67 8.04
C GLU A 34 -4.83 -11.45 8.27
N ALA A 35 -4.45 -11.35 9.54
CA ALA A 35 -3.03 -11.31 9.88
C ALA A 35 -2.32 -12.56 9.34
N THR A 36 -1.07 -12.41 8.91
CA THR A 36 -0.24 -13.50 8.35
C THR A 36 -0.74 -14.14 7.05
N SER A 37 -1.77 -13.59 6.39
CA SER A 37 -2.30 -14.09 5.10
C SER A 37 -1.39 -13.86 3.89
N GLY A 38 -0.20 -13.28 4.08
CA GLY A 38 0.78 -13.07 3.00
C GLY A 38 0.69 -11.72 2.28
N LYS A 39 -0.09 -10.75 2.77
CA LYS A 39 -0.25 -9.41 2.14
C LYS A 39 1.10 -8.72 1.90
N THR A 40 1.92 -8.58 2.92
CA THR A 40 3.27 -7.99 2.83
C THR A 40 4.14 -8.75 1.82
N THR A 41 4.07 -10.08 1.79
CA THR A 41 4.81 -10.90 0.84
C THR A 41 4.36 -10.65 -0.59
N LEU A 42 3.05 -10.59 -0.83
CA LEU A 42 2.48 -10.27 -2.15
C LEU A 42 2.89 -8.88 -2.63
N VAL A 43 2.76 -7.89 -1.76
CA VAL A 43 3.14 -6.51 -2.09
C VAL A 43 4.62 -6.42 -2.42
N PHE A 44 5.47 -7.07 -1.61
CA PHE A 44 6.91 -7.04 -1.85
C PHE A 44 7.30 -7.80 -3.13
N ALA A 45 6.63 -8.92 -3.44
CA ALA A 45 6.79 -9.61 -4.72
C ALA A 45 6.41 -8.69 -5.91
N THR A 46 5.32 -7.94 -5.78
CA THR A 46 4.90 -6.94 -6.78
C THR A 46 5.96 -5.86 -6.97
N VAL A 47 6.49 -5.29 -5.86
CA VAL A 47 7.57 -4.30 -5.91
C VAL A 47 8.79 -4.85 -6.63
N THR A 48 9.25 -6.03 -6.25
CA THR A 48 10.45 -6.62 -6.84
C THR A 48 10.25 -6.98 -8.31
N ASN A 49 9.06 -7.46 -8.70
CA ASN A 49 8.71 -7.70 -10.10
C ASN A 49 8.77 -6.41 -10.92
N HIS A 50 8.06 -5.38 -10.47
CA HIS A 50 8.01 -4.10 -11.16
C HIS A 50 9.40 -3.46 -11.35
N LEU A 51 10.22 -3.47 -10.29
CA LEU A 51 11.57 -2.93 -10.34
C LEU A 51 12.52 -3.78 -11.20
N ALA A 52 12.31 -5.08 -11.31
CA ALA A 52 13.10 -5.95 -12.18
C ALA A 52 12.82 -5.68 -13.67
N GLU A 53 11.56 -5.48 -14.02
CA GLU A 53 11.13 -5.23 -15.39
C GLU A 53 11.42 -3.80 -15.87
N ARG A 54 11.34 -2.81 -14.98
CA ARG A 54 11.53 -1.39 -15.28
C ARG A 54 12.78 -0.84 -14.60
N LYS A 55 13.90 -0.79 -15.31
CA LYS A 55 15.23 -0.38 -14.77
C LYS A 55 15.26 1.03 -14.17
N ALA A 56 14.44 1.94 -14.65
CA ALA A 56 14.36 3.32 -14.14
C ALA A 56 13.35 3.50 -13.02
N ALA A 57 12.47 2.51 -12.77
CA ALA A 57 11.41 2.62 -11.78
C ALA A 57 11.96 2.68 -10.35
N LYS A 58 11.31 3.49 -9.51
CA LYS A 58 11.59 3.65 -8.09
C LYS A 58 10.33 3.36 -7.26
N CYS A 59 10.53 2.82 -6.08
CA CYS A 59 9.47 2.52 -5.14
C CYS A 59 9.68 3.25 -3.81
N VAL A 60 8.60 3.76 -3.25
CA VAL A 60 8.53 4.17 -1.85
C VAL A 60 7.78 3.08 -1.08
N PHE A 61 8.38 2.57 -0.02
CA PHE A 61 7.77 1.58 0.87
C PHE A 61 7.64 2.16 2.28
N ILE A 62 6.43 2.29 2.77
CA ILE A 62 6.11 2.80 4.12
C ILE A 62 5.65 1.62 4.96
N ASP A 63 6.50 1.16 5.89
CA ASP A 63 6.20 0.08 6.84
C ASP A 63 5.65 0.66 8.14
N SER A 64 4.33 0.88 8.19
CA SER A 64 3.65 1.43 9.37
C SER A 64 3.39 0.41 10.47
N ASP A 65 3.52 -0.87 10.18
CA ASP A 65 3.43 -1.94 11.17
C ASP A 65 4.79 -2.27 11.82
N ASN A 66 5.89 -1.75 11.26
CA ASN A 66 7.26 -2.07 11.63
C ASN A 66 7.50 -3.59 11.67
N LYS A 67 7.00 -4.30 10.66
CA LYS A 67 7.03 -5.76 10.58
C LYS A 67 7.84 -6.30 9.41
N LEU A 68 8.40 -5.42 8.60
CA LEU A 68 9.20 -5.81 7.45
C LEU A 68 10.50 -6.48 7.92
N LYS A 69 10.59 -7.78 7.68
CA LYS A 69 11.80 -8.56 8.02
C LYS A 69 12.79 -8.47 6.87
N MET A 70 13.94 -7.84 7.11
CA MET A 70 14.97 -7.65 6.07
C MET A 70 15.46 -8.96 5.49
N ASP A 71 15.57 -10.02 6.27
CA ASP A 71 15.95 -11.36 5.77
C ASP A 71 14.97 -11.84 4.69
N ARG A 72 13.66 -11.65 4.93
CA ARG A 72 12.62 -12.02 3.96
C ARG A 72 12.62 -11.11 2.72
N VAL A 73 12.92 -9.83 2.90
CA VAL A 73 13.10 -8.87 1.82
C VAL A 73 14.26 -9.29 0.91
N MET A 74 15.38 -9.65 1.52
CA MET A 74 16.57 -10.12 0.79
C MET A 74 16.28 -11.41 0.03
N GLU A 75 15.67 -12.40 0.68
CA GLU A 75 15.29 -13.67 0.07
C GLU A 75 14.43 -13.47 -1.20
N ILE A 76 13.40 -12.61 -1.14
CA ILE A 76 12.55 -12.34 -2.30
C ILE A 76 13.34 -11.59 -3.38
N ALA A 77 14.19 -10.64 -3.00
CA ALA A 77 14.96 -9.84 -3.94
C ALA A 77 16.09 -10.64 -4.63
N GLU A 78 16.72 -11.58 -3.95
CA GLU A 78 17.79 -12.44 -4.49
C GLU A 78 17.33 -13.24 -5.72
N HIS A 79 16.07 -13.72 -5.72
CA HIS A 79 15.49 -14.40 -6.86
C HIS A 79 15.34 -13.50 -8.12
N ARG A 80 15.40 -12.18 -7.96
CA ARG A 80 15.22 -11.20 -9.05
C ARG A 80 16.44 -10.34 -9.33
N ASN A 81 17.33 -10.15 -8.46
CA ASN A 81 18.55 -9.32 -8.43
C ASN A 81 18.52 -8.35 -7.24
N SER A 82 19.40 -8.55 -6.27
CA SER A 82 19.44 -7.73 -5.03
C SER A 82 19.68 -6.23 -5.28
N SER A 83 20.26 -5.85 -6.42
CA SER A 83 20.49 -4.43 -6.76
C SER A 83 19.20 -3.61 -6.91
N ILE A 84 18.03 -4.26 -7.07
CA ILE A 84 16.73 -3.57 -7.13
C ILE A 84 16.40 -2.84 -5.82
N LEU A 85 16.91 -3.33 -4.68
CA LEU A 85 16.68 -2.72 -3.37
C LEU A 85 17.26 -1.30 -3.26
N ASN A 86 18.27 -0.96 -4.05
CA ASN A 86 18.81 0.40 -4.12
C ASN A 86 17.82 1.43 -4.67
N ARG A 87 16.71 0.96 -5.24
CA ARG A 87 15.64 1.79 -5.80
C ARG A 87 14.37 1.78 -4.94
N VAL A 88 14.47 1.21 -3.73
CA VAL A 88 13.39 1.24 -2.73
C VAL A 88 13.75 2.23 -1.63
N HIS A 89 12.93 3.26 -1.47
CA HIS A 89 13.01 4.19 -0.35
C HIS A 89 12.11 3.67 0.77
N LEU A 90 12.71 3.21 1.87
CA LEU A 90 11.98 2.67 3.02
C LEU A 90 11.77 3.74 4.09
N PHE A 91 10.53 3.91 4.52
CA PHE A 91 10.13 4.72 5.66
C PHE A 91 9.46 3.87 6.72
N ILE A 92 9.76 4.12 7.99
CA ILE A 92 9.19 3.37 9.12
C ILE A 92 8.64 4.39 10.14
N PRO A 93 7.43 4.93 9.90
CA PRO A 93 6.80 5.82 10.86
C PRO A 93 6.38 5.04 12.12
N HIS A 94 6.52 5.68 13.29
CA HIS A 94 6.17 5.08 14.58
C HIS A 94 4.83 5.60 15.12
N THR A 95 4.32 6.68 14.57
CA THR A 95 3.04 7.28 14.95
C THR A 95 2.18 7.56 13.73
N PHE A 96 0.87 7.68 13.95
CA PHE A 96 -0.06 8.02 12.88
C PHE A 96 0.19 9.42 12.29
N GLN A 97 0.72 10.34 13.10
CA GLN A 97 1.17 11.65 12.66
C GLN A 97 2.44 11.54 11.80
N GLU A 98 3.45 10.76 12.19
CA GLU A 98 4.66 10.55 11.39
C GLU A 98 4.33 9.89 10.03
N GLN A 99 3.33 9.00 9.99
CA GLN A 99 2.83 8.45 8.73
C GLN A 99 2.32 9.56 7.81
N GLU A 100 1.53 10.50 8.35
CA GLU A 100 1.04 11.63 7.59
C GLU A 100 2.17 12.53 7.08
N GLU A 101 3.11 12.90 7.96
CA GLU A 101 4.30 13.69 7.60
C GLU A 101 5.11 13.00 6.50
N THR A 102 5.24 11.66 6.55
CA THR A 102 5.89 10.87 5.51
C THR A 102 5.16 11.00 4.17
N LEU A 103 3.82 10.89 4.18
CA LEU A 103 3.01 11.05 2.97
C LEU A 103 3.14 12.46 2.38
N GLU A 104 3.10 13.50 3.21
CA GLU A 104 3.28 14.89 2.79
C GLU A 104 4.69 15.19 2.25
N HIS A 105 5.67 14.36 2.61
CA HIS A 105 7.03 14.48 2.11
C HIS A 105 7.22 13.86 0.71
N LEU A 106 6.35 12.94 0.27
CA LEU A 106 6.49 12.22 -1.00
C LEU A 106 6.72 13.14 -2.21
N PRO A 107 6.03 14.29 -2.38
CA PRO A 107 6.25 15.15 -3.54
C PRO A 107 7.64 15.77 -3.62
N ARG A 108 8.41 15.76 -2.52
CA ARG A 108 9.78 16.27 -2.45
C ARG A 108 10.82 15.24 -2.86
N LEU A 109 10.41 13.98 -2.95
CA LEU A 109 11.25 12.89 -3.43
C LEU A 109 11.37 12.98 -4.96
N GLU A 110 12.39 12.32 -5.49
CA GLU A 110 12.46 12.11 -6.94
C GLU A 110 11.25 11.28 -7.41
N LEU A 111 10.96 11.35 -8.71
CA LEU A 111 9.86 10.60 -9.32
C LEU A 111 9.87 9.13 -8.89
N PHE A 112 8.73 8.66 -8.45
CA PHE A 112 8.48 7.27 -8.08
C PHE A 112 7.31 6.72 -8.89
N ASP A 113 7.35 5.42 -9.17
CA ASP A 113 6.33 4.72 -9.96
C ASP A 113 5.35 3.95 -9.07
N LEU A 114 5.81 3.58 -7.88
CA LEU A 114 5.11 2.71 -6.96
C LEU A 114 5.24 3.23 -5.52
N VAL A 115 4.13 3.34 -4.83
CA VAL A 115 4.08 3.67 -3.40
C VAL A 115 3.34 2.57 -2.67
N VAL A 116 3.93 2.05 -1.61
CA VAL A 116 3.35 1.04 -0.73
C VAL A 116 3.14 1.63 0.65
N LEU A 117 1.98 1.42 1.25
CA LEU A 117 1.71 1.68 2.65
C LEU A 117 1.26 0.36 3.32
N ASP A 118 2.15 -0.26 4.07
CA ASP A 118 1.93 -1.54 4.77
C ASP A 118 2.04 -1.35 6.30
N SER A 119 0.95 -1.21 7.05
CA SER A 119 -0.43 -1.18 6.59
C SER A 119 -1.11 0.16 6.91
N VAL A 120 -2.10 0.53 6.13
CA VAL A 120 -2.92 1.72 6.36
C VAL A 120 -3.66 1.70 7.71
N THR A 121 -3.84 0.51 8.29
CA THR A 121 -4.55 0.30 9.55
C THR A 121 -3.64 0.10 10.75
N GLY A 122 -2.34 -0.05 10.57
CA GLY A 122 -1.39 -0.37 11.62
C GLY A 122 -1.34 0.70 12.71
N LEU A 123 -1.02 1.92 12.34
CA LEU A 123 -0.93 3.07 13.25
C LEU A 123 -2.29 3.73 13.54
N TYR A 124 -3.27 3.53 12.65
CA TYR A 124 -4.64 4.01 12.86
C TYR A 124 -5.34 3.32 14.03
N ARG A 125 -5.23 1.99 14.16
CA ARG A 125 -5.97 1.20 15.17
C ARG A 125 -5.66 1.58 16.62
N PRO A 126 -4.40 1.78 17.04
CA PRO A 126 -4.07 2.22 18.39
C PRO A 126 -4.64 3.60 18.75
N GLU A 127 -4.87 4.44 17.72
CA GLU A 127 -5.41 5.78 17.90
C GLU A 127 -6.94 5.80 18.09
N THR A 128 -7.65 4.70 17.78
CA THR A 128 -9.10 4.61 18.01
C THR A 128 -9.42 4.31 19.49
N GLY A 129 -10.47 4.92 20.00
CA GLY A 129 -10.92 4.71 21.39
C GLY A 129 -11.97 5.73 21.82
N GLY A 130 -13.19 5.26 22.13
CA GLY A 130 -14.35 6.13 22.34
C GLY A 130 -14.83 6.82 21.04
N GLU A 131 -16.05 7.31 21.04
CA GLU A 131 -16.67 7.86 19.81
C GLU A 131 -15.97 9.11 19.28
N GLU A 132 -15.67 10.08 20.14
CA GLU A 132 -15.05 11.34 19.76
C GLU A 132 -13.64 11.14 19.19
N LYS A 133 -12.83 10.31 19.87
CA LYS A 133 -11.47 9.99 19.40
C LYS A 133 -11.52 9.26 18.08
N THR A 134 -12.39 8.28 17.94
CA THR A 134 -12.58 7.51 16.70
C THR A 134 -13.01 8.43 15.55
N PHE A 135 -13.92 9.37 15.79
CA PHE A 135 -14.34 10.35 14.77
C PHE A 135 -13.16 11.20 14.28
N ARG A 136 -12.34 11.72 15.19
CA ARG A 136 -11.16 12.51 14.85
C ARG A 136 -10.17 11.71 14.02
N VAL A 137 -9.84 10.50 14.45
CA VAL A 137 -8.88 9.63 13.75
C VAL A 137 -9.41 9.20 12.38
N ASN A 138 -10.72 8.95 12.25
CA ASN A 138 -11.36 8.70 10.96
C ASN A 138 -11.22 9.89 10.00
N LYS A 139 -11.35 11.12 10.50
CA LYS A 139 -11.16 12.33 9.70
C LYS A 139 -9.72 12.43 9.20
N GLU A 140 -8.73 12.16 10.05
CA GLU A 140 -7.32 12.15 9.66
C GLU A 140 -7.02 11.04 8.64
N LEU A 141 -7.52 9.83 8.85
CA LEU A 141 -7.37 8.75 7.88
C LEU A 141 -7.97 9.13 6.53
N ASN A 142 -9.17 9.71 6.53
CA ASN A 142 -9.81 10.18 5.29
C ASN A 142 -8.96 11.23 4.57
N ARG A 143 -8.33 12.14 5.32
CA ARG A 143 -7.42 13.15 4.76
C ARG A 143 -6.18 12.50 4.12
N GLN A 144 -5.55 11.56 4.80
CA GLN A 144 -4.40 10.82 4.26
C GLN A 144 -4.77 10.04 3.00
N LEU A 145 -5.91 9.36 2.99
CA LEU A 145 -6.39 8.61 1.82
C LEU A 145 -6.69 9.52 0.65
N GLY A 146 -7.36 10.66 0.88
CA GLY A 146 -7.64 11.65 -0.15
C GLY A 146 -6.36 12.24 -0.74
N TYR A 147 -5.38 12.55 0.10
CA TYR A 147 -4.08 13.05 -0.34
C TYR A 147 -3.32 12.01 -1.19
N MET A 148 -3.30 10.74 -0.78
CA MET A 148 -2.69 9.67 -1.57
C MET A 148 -3.39 9.49 -2.91
N ALA A 149 -4.73 9.60 -2.96
CA ALA A 149 -5.50 9.50 -4.19
C ALA A 149 -5.16 10.64 -5.17
N GLU A 150 -5.05 11.88 -4.67
CA GLU A 150 -4.63 13.03 -5.46
C GLU A 150 -3.19 12.86 -5.98
N LEU A 151 -2.27 12.39 -5.15
CA LEU A 151 -0.90 12.08 -5.58
C LEU A 151 -0.87 10.99 -6.65
N ALA A 152 -1.64 9.91 -6.46
CA ALA A 152 -1.72 8.85 -7.45
C ALA A 152 -2.18 9.39 -8.81
N GLU A 153 -3.27 10.17 -8.83
CA GLU A 153 -3.83 10.75 -10.05
C GLU A 153 -2.86 11.72 -10.72
N THR A 154 -2.23 12.60 -9.95
CA THR A 154 -1.35 13.65 -10.49
C THR A 154 -0.01 13.12 -10.97
N THR A 155 0.58 12.14 -10.27
CA THR A 155 1.88 11.55 -10.62
C THR A 155 1.76 10.39 -11.61
N GLY A 156 0.60 9.73 -11.65
CA GLY A 156 0.40 8.47 -12.37
C GLY A 156 0.99 7.25 -11.65
N ALA A 157 1.52 7.40 -10.45
CA ALA A 157 2.08 6.30 -9.67
C ALA A 157 0.99 5.32 -9.21
N CYS A 158 1.35 4.05 -9.07
CA CYS A 158 0.49 3.03 -8.48
C CYS A 158 0.64 3.07 -6.96
N PHE A 159 -0.47 3.20 -6.24
CA PHE A 159 -0.47 3.13 -4.78
C PHE A 159 -1.07 1.81 -4.32
N ILE A 160 -0.30 1.05 -3.53
CA ILE A 160 -0.73 -0.21 -2.93
C ILE A 160 -0.83 -0.01 -1.42
N LEU A 161 -2.04 -0.20 -0.90
CA LEU A 161 -2.31 -0.17 0.52
C LEU A 161 -2.53 -1.60 1.00
N THR A 162 -2.05 -1.94 2.19
CA THR A 162 -2.51 -3.16 2.85
C THR A 162 -3.37 -2.83 4.04
N GLY A 163 -4.32 -3.71 4.36
CA GLY A 163 -5.22 -3.54 5.48
C GLY A 163 -5.52 -4.85 6.19
N GLN A 164 -5.77 -4.77 7.49
CA GLN A 164 -6.27 -5.91 8.26
C GLN A 164 -7.79 -5.92 8.22
N VAL A 165 -8.36 -7.13 8.33
CA VAL A 165 -9.80 -7.32 8.50
C VAL A 165 -10.17 -7.41 9.98
N ARG A 166 -11.44 -7.19 10.26
CA ARG A 166 -12.09 -7.57 11.52
C ARG A 166 -13.16 -8.62 11.24
N SER A 167 -13.32 -9.55 12.15
CA SER A 167 -14.43 -10.51 12.11
C SER A 167 -15.73 -9.81 12.49
N ILE A 168 -16.78 -10.06 11.74
CA ILE A 168 -18.15 -9.71 12.12
C ILE A 168 -18.72 -10.94 12.83
N LEU A 169 -18.85 -10.85 14.17
CA LEU A 169 -19.14 -11.99 15.03
C LEU A 169 -20.43 -12.77 14.68
N ASP A 170 -21.42 -12.11 14.06
CA ASP A 170 -22.74 -12.70 13.79
C ASP A 170 -22.90 -13.32 12.38
N PHE A 171 -21.95 -13.12 11.46
CA PHE A 171 -22.15 -13.50 10.05
C PHE A 171 -21.05 -14.36 9.43
N ASN A 172 -20.06 -14.78 10.19
CA ASN A 172 -18.90 -15.51 9.65
C ASN A 172 -18.24 -14.77 8.45
N GLN A 173 -18.34 -13.45 8.43
CA GLN A 173 -17.82 -12.58 7.39
C GLN A 173 -16.64 -11.76 7.93
N VAL A 174 -15.76 -11.36 7.05
CA VAL A 174 -14.64 -10.45 7.35
C VAL A 174 -14.80 -9.18 6.53
N GLU A 175 -14.46 -8.04 7.12
CA GLU A 175 -14.43 -6.76 6.43
C GLU A 175 -13.15 -5.98 6.75
N PRO A 176 -12.68 -5.09 5.86
CA PRO A 176 -11.58 -4.20 6.16
C PRO A 176 -11.89 -3.32 7.38
N VAL A 177 -10.90 -3.02 8.18
CA VAL A 177 -11.03 -2.00 9.23
C VAL A 177 -11.33 -0.66 8.55
N SER A 178 -12.34 0.07 9.06
CA SER A 178 -12.87 1.29 8.42
C SER A 178 -13.33 1.09 6.95
N PRO A 179 -14.21 0.10 6.67
CA PRO A 179 -14.49 -0.34 5.30
C PRO A 179 -15.06 0.78 4.41
N ARG A 180 -15.87 1.69 4.98
CA ARG A 180 -16.48 2.80 4.22
C ARG A 180 -15.43 3.78 3.67
N LEU A 181 -14.42 4.14 4.47
CA LEU A 181 -13.36 5.04 4.03
C LEU A 181 -12.45 4.35 3.01
N LEU A 182 -12.02 3.14 3.31
CA LEU A 182 -11.10 2.41 2.44
C LEU A 182 -11.74 2.05 1.09
N SER A 183 -12.98 1.57 1.09
CA SER A 183 -13.70 1.25 -0.15
C SER A 183 -14.08 2.47 -0.99
N TYR A 184 -14.20 3.64 -0.38
CA TYR A 184 -14.46 4.88 -1.12
C TYR A 184 -13.24 5.33 -1.93
N TRP A 185 -12.04 5.23 -1.36
CA TRP A 185 -10.81 5.75 -1.95
C TRP A 185 -10.02 4.73 -2.78
N SER A 186 -10.26 3.44 -2.60
CA SER A 186 -9.44 2.39 -3.21
C SER A 186 -10.27 1.31 -3.90
N SER A 187 -9.65 0.64 -4.88
CA SER A 187 -10.15 -0.64 -5.40
C SER A 187 -9.78 -1.74 -4.42
N LEU A 188 -10.76 -2.55 -4.00
CA LEU A 188 -10.56 -3.66 -3.05
C LEU A 188 -10.09 -4.90 -3.81
N ILE A 189 -9.08 -5.59 -3.26
CA ILE A 189 -8.45 -6.80 -3.81
C ILE A 189 -8.31 -7.85 -2.70
#